data_56958155589567f2d8183a0ff02a71cc
#
_entry.id   56958155589567f2d8183a0ff02a71cc
#
_cell.length_a   1.000
_cell.length_b   1.000
_cell.length_c   1.000
_cell.angle_alpha   90.00
_cell.angle_beta   90.00
_cell.angle_gamma   90.00
#
_symmetry.space_group_name_H-M   'P 1'
#
loop_
_entity.id
_entity.type
_entity.pdbx_description
1 polymer ?
#
loop_
_entity_poly.entity_id
_entity_poly.type
_entity_poly.pdbx_seq_one_letter_code
_entity_poly.pdbx_strand_id
1 'polypeptide(L)'
;QTEFIFNYEGQDRTYLLDAPSSETEGLPLVIVLHGYVSSAQIIRGYSGWSDIAENGEAVICYPQGTSDDFGINHWNANLGISDTDDIGFLSALVEHLQQIYGLSTECTFTCGMSNGGFMSYTLACERPDLFRAIGSVTGNMSAYDQLNCDPSIVLPVIHLHGTLDPTVSYNQGVILDGPWSGGWGVEEVMDFWTGLMGTSQTTEEAVPNTVLLDLTTVDFIRHFGASGGQEFHHYRVNGGLHDWFGAWGNQDIDSTELLWDFFSNVCEQPTTGAINPLSSSTFNRQLLRITDILGRTVNEETLRGGLLLYVYSDGTVEKRMTVNR
;
A
#
# COMPACT_ATOMS: atom_id res chain seq x y z
N GLN A 1 20.79 18.34 -1.00
CA GLN A 1 19.84 17.27 -0.76
C GLN A 1 19.92 16.86 0.70
N THR A 2 18.83 16.96 1.45
CA THR A 2 18.85 16.71 2.89
C THR A 2 18.14 15.40 3.16
N GLU A 3 18.87 14.45 3.75
CA GLU A 3 18.31 13.27 4.34
C GLU A 3 17.83 13.63 5.74
N PHE A 4 16.60 13.22 6.07
CA PHE A 4 16.00 13.46 7.38
C PHE A 4 16.05 12.16 8.20
N ILE A 5 16.14 12.31 9.51
CA ILE A 5 16.12 11.21 10.46
C ILE A 5 14.80 11.28 11.24
N PHE A 6 14.13 10.13 11.33
CA PHE A 6 12.94 9.93 12.14
C PHE A 6 13.18 8.76 13.10
N ASN A 7 13.16 9.03 14.39
CA ASN A 7 13.32 7.97 15.39
C ASN A 7 11.98 7.24 15.59
N TYR A 8 11.94 5.99 15.19
CA TYR A 8 10.80 5.10 15.40
C TYR A 8 11.20 3.97 16.35
N GLU A 9 10.55 3.89 17.51
CA GLU A 9 10.80 2.88 18.58
C GLU A 9 12.28 2.72 18.98
N GLY A 10 13.02 3.83 19.00
CA GLY A 10 14.44 3.85 19.36
C GLY A 10 15.39 3.50 18.23
N GLN A 11 14.89 3.27 17.01
CA GLN A 11 15.68 3.12 15.80
C GLN A 11 15.62 4.39 14.96
N ASP A 12 16.78 4.86 14.50
CA ASP A 12 16.86 5.95 13.55
C ASP A 12 16.58 5.41 12.14
N ARG A 13 15.44 5.84 11.57
CA ARG A 13 15.04 5.58 10.18
C ARG A 13 15.25 6.85 9.38
N THR A 14 15.58 6.72 8.11
CA THR A 14 15.82 7.90 7.26
C THR A 14 14.77 8.03 6.15
N TYR A 15 14.61 9.24 5.64
CA TYR A 15 13.79 9.54 4.48
C TYR A 15 14.29 10.76 3.73
N LEU A 16 13.95 10.85 2.46
CA LEU A 16 14.12 12.06 1.66
C LEU A 16 12.76 12.72 1.49
N LEU A 17 12.76 14.04 1.33
CA LEU A 17 11.55 14.83 1.16
C LEU A 17 11.74 15.83 0.02
N ASP A 18 10.78 15.85 -0.89
CA ASP A 18 10.59 16.92 -1.85
C ASP A 18 9.32 17.66 -1.49
N ALA A 19 9.46 18.94 -1.26
CA ALA A 19 8.36 19.84 -0.92
C ALA A 19 8.48 21.11 -1.75
N PRO A 20 7.36 21.74 -2.12
CA PRO A 20 7.40 23.02 -2.80
C PRO A 20 8.09 24.07 -1.95
N SER A 21 8.66 25.08 -2.60
CA SER A 21 9.26 26.25 -1.91
C SER A 21 8.20 27.20 -1.32
N SER A 22 6.94 26.98 -1.65
CA SER A 22 5.77 27.70 -1.15
C SER A 22 5.22 27.07 0.13
N GLU A 23 4.06 27.54 0.58
CA GLU A 23 3.33 26.97 1.70
C GLU A 23 2.88 25.53 1.41
N THR A 24 2.97 24.63 2.41
CA THR A 24 2.61 23.21 2.30
C THR A 24 1.27 22.88 2.95
N GLU A 25 0.66 23.84 3.66
CA GLU A 25 -0.61 23.62 4.38
C GLU A 25 -1.72 23.10 3.46
N GLY A 26 -2.29 21.98 3.85
CA GLY A 26 -3.38 21.31 3.12
C GLY A 26 -2.95 20.55 1.86
N LEU A 27 -1.67 20.56 1.48
CA LEU A 27 -1.21 19.80 0.32
C LEU A 27 -1.32 18.29 0.54
N PRO A 28 -1.56 17.52 -0.52
CA PRO A 28 -1.46 16.06 -0.50
C PRO A 28 -0.06 15.57 -0.09
N LEU A 29 -0.01 14.39 0.55
CA LEU A 29 1.21 13.66 0.84
C LEU A 29 1.27 12.38 0.01
N VAL A 30 2.38 12.14 -0.68
CA VAL A 30 2.65 10.88 -1.38
C VAL A 30 3.87 10.20 -0.77
N ILE A 31 3.69 8.97 -0.30
CA ILE A 31 4.77 8.08 0.16
C ILE A 31 5.20 7.21 -0.99
N VAL A 32 6.46 7.35 -1.45
CA VAL A 32 7.00 6.64 -2.62
C VAL A 32 8.03 5.61 -2.17
N LEU A 33 7.68 4.34 -2.30
CA LEU A 33 8.40 3.20 -1.73
C LEU A 33 9.30 2.53 -2.77
N HIS A 34 10.60 2.42 -2.46
CA HIS A 34 11.59 1.79 -3.35
C HIS A 34 11.42 0.26 -3.42
N GLY A 35 11.99 -0.35 -4.48
CA GLY A 35 12.03 -1.80 -4.64
C GLY A 35 13.10 -2.48 -3.77
N TYR A 36 13.09 -3.83 -3.75
CA TYR A 36 14.15 -4.64 -3.17
C TYR A 36 15.51 -4.31 -3.81
N VAL A 37 16.60 -4.33 -3.05
CA VAL A 37 17.97 -3.93 -3.50
C VAL A 37 18.11 -2.43 -3.82
N SER A 38 17.04 -1.66 -3.75
CA SER A 38 17.02 -0.23 -4.10
C SER A 38 17.14 0.66 -2.85
N SER A 39 16.86 1.95 -3.01
CA SER A 39 16.90 2.93 -1.92
C SER A 39 16.00 4.12 -2.22
N ALA A 40 15.71 4.92 -1.18
CA ALA A 40 15.03 6.19 -1.30
C ALA A 40 15.66 7.11 -2.36
N GLN A 41 17.00 7.18 -2.37
CA GLN A 41 17.77 7.96 -3.34
C GLN A 41 17.57 7.48 -4.78
N ILE A 42 17.54 6.16 -4.98
CA ILE A 42 17.43 5.57 -6.33
C ILE A 42 16.03 5.81 -6.89
N ILE A 43 14.96 5.50 -6.12
CA ILE A 43 13.60 5.71 -6.62
C ILE A 43 13.29 7.18 -6.85
N ARG A 44 13.73 8.08 -5.97
CA ARG A 44 13.63 9.53 -6.19
C ARG A 44 14.30 9.95 -7.50
N GLY A 45 15.47 9.34 -7.82
CA GLY A 45 16.26 9.74 -8.98
C GLY A 45 15.66 9.39 -10.34
N TYR A 46 14.80 8.37 -10.40
CA TYR A 46 14.24 7.93 -11.67
C TYR A 46 12.74 8.12 -11.82
N SER A 47 12.02 8.23 -10.71
CA SER A 47 10.56 8.15 -10.75
C SER A 47 9.87 9.44 -11.21
N GLY A 48 10.57 10.59 -11.25
CA GLY A 48 9.96 11.85 -11.70
C GLY A 48 9.05 12.55 -10.68
N TRP A 49 8.79 11.97 -9.51
CA TRP A 49 7.93 12.55 -8.49
C TRP A 49 8.40 13.93 -7.99
N SER A 50 9.70 14.24 -8.12
CA SER A 50 10.23 15.55 -7.75
C SER A 50 9.58 16.69 -8.53
N ASP A 51 9.16 16.47 -9.78
CA ASP A 51 8.53 17.50 -10.62
C ASP A 51 7.14 17.87 -10.08
N ILE A 52 6.39 16.90 -9.55
CA ILE A 52 5.08 17.15 -8.90
C ILE A 52 5.25 18.05 -7.67
N ALA A 53 6.29 17.81 -6.87
CA ALA A 53 6.59 18.66 -5.72
C ALA A 53 7.06 20.06 -6.14
N GLU A 54 7.91 20.17 -7.17
CA GLU A 54 8.40 21.46 -7.69
C GLU A 54 7.27 22.31 -8.29
N ASN A 55 6.27 21.67 -8.89
CA ASN A 55 5.05 22.31 -9.38
C ASN A 55 4.11 22.80 -8.25
N GLY A 56 4.37 22.40 -7.01
CA GLY A 56 3.55 22.81 -5.86
C GLY A 56 2.29 22.00 -5.65
N GLU A 57 2.21 20.79 -6.24
CA GLU A 57 1.00 19.98 -6.26
C GLU A 57 0.89 19.02 -5.05
N ALA A 58 2.03 18.52 -4.55
CA ALA A 58 2.08 17.62 -3.39
C ALA A 58 3.42 17.72 -2.66
N VAL A 59 3.47 17.16 -1.45
CA VAL A 59 4.72 16.83 -0.75
C VAL A 59 5.01 15.34 -0.97
N ILE A 60 6.23 15.03 -1.40
CA ILE A 60 6.66 13.68 -1.75
C ILE A 60 7.69 13.22 -0.73
N CYS A 61 7.40 12.11 -0.06
CA CYS A 61 8.31 11.46 0.88
C CYS A 61 8.82 10.14 0.30
N TYR A 62 10.13 9.95 0.36
CA TYR A 62 10.80 8.71 -0.02
C TYR A 62 11.46 8.11 1.23
N PRO A 63 10.75 7.26 1.96
CA PRO A 63 11.34 6.59 3.13
C PRO A 63 12.39 5.58 2.69
N GLN A 64 13.35 5.29 3.60
CA GLN A 64 14.35 4.25 3.41
C GLN A 64 13.96 2.99 4.17
N GLY A 65 13.81 1.89 3.45
CA GLY A 65 13.64 0.55 4.02
C GLY A 65 14.90 0.07 4.72
N THR A 66 14.74 -0.82 5.68
CA THR A 66 15.87 -1.44 6.41
C THR A 66 16.60 -2.48 5.56
N SER A 67 17.77 -2.90 6.00
CA SER A 67 18.45 -4.04 5.41
C SER A 67 17.99 -5.34 6.05
N ASP A 68 17.82 -6.39 5.23
CA ASP A 68 17.61 -7.75 5.69
C ASP A 68 18.90 -8.39 6.26
N ASP A 69 18.83 -9.67 6.61
CA ASP A 69 19.98 -10.43 7.14
C ASP A 69 21.16 -10.55 6.15
N PHE A 70 20.92 -10.27 4.87
CA PHE A 70 21.95 -10.26 3.82
C PHE A 70 22.48 -8.86 3.54
N GLY A 71 22.01 -7.83 4.26
CA GLY A 71 22.39 -6.44 4.07
C GLY A 71 21.69 -5.76 2.88
N ILE A 72 20.55 -6.30 2.43
CA ILE A 72 19.80 -5.80 1.29
C ILE A 72 18.60 -4.98 1.75
N ASN A 73 18.49 -3.75 1.26
CA ASN A 73 17.38 -2.86 1.58
C ASN A 73 16.05 -3.41 1.06
N HIS A 74 15.03 -3.35 1.89
CA HIS A 74 13.71 -3.90 1.58
C HIS A 74 12.61 -3.28 2.46
N TRP A 75 11.38 -3.65 2.14
CA TRP A 75 10.18 -3.47 2.97
C TRP A 75 9.67 -4.85 3.41
N ASN A 76 9.33 -4.96 4.69
CA ASN A 76 8.62 -6.11 5.22
C ASN A 76 7.12 -5.99 4.84
N ALA A 77 6.82 -6.40 3.62
CA ALA A 77 5.47 -6.41 3.05
C ALA A 77 4.80 -7.79 3.24
N ASN A 78 4.89 -8.38 4.43
CA ASN A 78 4.43 -9.74 4.73
C ASN A 78 5.00 -10.82 3.79
N LEU A 79 6.21 -10.57 3.26
CA LEU A 79 6.92 -11.46 2.34
C LEU A 79 7.80 -12.49 3.05
N GLY A 80 7.89 -12.44 4.39
CA GLY A 80 8.73 -13.34 5.18
C GLY A 80 10.23 -13.12 5.03
N ILE A 81 10.65 -11.91 4.65
CA ILE A 81 12.06 -11.53 4.46
C ILE A 81 12.67 -11.06 5.78
N SER A 82 11.90 -10.38 6.62
CA SER A 82 12.30 -9.86 7.92
C SER A 82 11.10 -9.71 8.85
N ASP A 83 11.37 -9.43 10.13
CA ASP A 83 10.37 -9.10 11.15
C ASP A 83 10.33 -7.59 11.43
N THR A 84 10.87 -6.74 10.54
CA THR A 84 10.87 -5.29 10.71
C THR A 84 9.43 -4.75 10.69
N ASP A 85 9.09 -3.90 11.66
CA ASP A 85 7.78 -3.23 11.69
C ASP A 85 7.77 -2.00 10.77
N ASP A 86 7.72 -2.24 9.45
CA ASP A 86 7.62 -1.18 8.46
C ASP A 86 6.22 -0.58 8.40
N ILE A 87 5.18 -1.32 8.75
CA ILE A 87 3.79 -0.81 8.82
C ILE A 87 3.71 0.27 9.90
N GLY A 88 4.19 0.00 11.10
CA GLY A 88 4.22 0.96 12.19
C GLY A 88 5.10 2.17 11.88
N PHE A 89 6.31 1.94 11.34
CA PHE A 89 7.20 3.01 10.94
C PHE A 89 6.56 3.96 9.91
N LEU A 90 6.03 3.43 8.80
CA LEU A 90 5.44 4.23 7.74
C LEU A 90 4.19 4.98 8.23
N SER A 91 3.40 4.33 9.09
CA SER A 91 2.25 4.97 9.73
C SER A 91 2.66 6.18 10.58
N ALA A 92 3.63 5.98 11.46
CA ALA A 92 4.12 7.04 12.34
C ALA A 92 4.78 8.19 11.55
N LEU A 93 5.49 7.85 10.46
CA LEU A 93 6.11 8.84 9.58
C LEU A 93 5.05 9.69 8.86
N VAL A 94 3.98 9.08 8.34
CA VAL A 94 2.85 9.79 7.72
C VAL A 94 2.24 10.79 8.70
N GLU A 95 1.86 10.34 9.91
CA GLU A 95 1.27 11.19 10.93
C GLU A 95 2.21 12.35 11.34
N HIS A 96 3.51 12.07 11.45
CA HIS A 96 4.52 13.06 11.74
C HIS A 96 4.62 14.14 10.64
N LEU A 97 4.69 13.72 9.36
CA LEU A 97 4.77 14.65 8.24
C LEU A 97 3.50 15.50 8.10
N GLN A 98 2.33 14.90 8.25
CA GLN A 98 1.06 15.63 8.26
C GLN A 98 1.06 16.71 9.34
N GLN A 99 1.54 16.40 10.53
CA GLN A 99 1.57 17.33 11.65
C GLN A 99 2.57 18.49 11.45
N ILE A 100 3.82 18.19 11.03
CA ILE A 100 4.88 19.22 10.97
C ILE A 100 4.79 20.13 9.76
N TYR A 101 4.17 19.63 8.66
CA TYR A 101 4.02 20.40 7.42
C TYR A 101 2.56 20.85 7.17
N GLY A 102 1.63 20.54 8.07
CA GLY A 102 0.22 20.90 7.93
C GLY A 102 -0.46 20.20 6.74
N LEU A 103 -0.01 18.98 6.35
CA LEU A 103 -0.50 18.32 5.15
C LEU A 103 -1.92 17.77 5.32
N SER A 104 -2.58 17.52 4.19
CA SER A 104 -3.92 16.94 4.18
C SER A 104 -3.94 15.53 4.77
N THR A 105 -4.81 15.29 5.73
CA THR A 105 -5.08 13.94 6.25
C THR A 105 -6.04 13.15 5.37
N GLU A 106 -6.79 13.84 4.48
CA GLU A 106 -7.76 13.24 3.57
C GLU A 106 -7.14 12.86 2.20
N CYS A 107 -5.98 13.44 1.86
CA CYS A 107 -5.29 13.25 0.59
C CYS A 107 -3.87 12.75 0.83
N THR A 108 -3.75 11.59 1.48
CA THR A 108 -2.49 10.87 1.68
C THR A 108 -2.49 9.59 0.86
N PHE A 109 -1.41 9.38 0.11
CA PHE A 109 -1.29 8.27 -0.83
C PHE A 109 0.01 7.51 -0.62
N THR A 110 0.04 6.24 -1.03
CA THR A 110 1.27 5.47 -1.12
C THR A 110 1.37 4.78 -2.46
N CYS A 111 2.57 4.75 -3.01
CA CYS A 111 2.89 3.95 -4.19
C CYS A 111 4.32 3.45 -4.11
N GLY A 112 4.65 2.50 -4.97
CA GLY A 112 6.02 2.03 -5.05
C GLY A 112 6.26 1.05 -6.18
N MET A 113 7.54 0.76 -6.41
CA MET A 113 7.98 -0.22 -7.40
C MET A 113 8.25 -1.56 -6.72
N SER A 114 7.84 -2.67 -7.37
CA SER A 114 8.24 -4.01 -6.93
C SER A 114 7.91 -4.25 -5.46
N ASN A 115 8.88 -4.53 -4.59
CA ASN A 115 8.72 -4.66 -3.13
C ASN A 115 8.00 -3.45 -2.50
N GLY A 116 8.23 -2.22 -3.00
CA GLY A 116 7.47 -1.03 -2.57
C GLY A 116 6.01 -1.06 -3.00
N GLY A 117 5.69 -1.67 -4.15
CA GLY A 117 4.31 -1.93 -4.58
C GLY A 117 3.61 -2.98 -3.72
N PHE A 118 4.33 -4.04 -3.31
CA PHE A 118 3.84 -4.99 -2.30
C PHE A 118 3.52 -4.29 -0.98
N MET A 119 4.43 -3.44 -0.50
CA MET A 119 4.22 -2.69 0.74
C MET A 119 3.03 -1.75 0.65
N SER A 120 2.75 -1.16 -0.53
CA SER A 120 1.56 -0.34 -0.74
C SER A 120 0.27 -1.14 -0.58
N TYR A 121 0.22 -2.38 -1.09
CA TYR A 121 -0.91 -3.28 -0.85
C TYR A 121 -1.03 -3.70 0.62
N THR A 122 0.09 -4.03 1.27
CA THR A 122 0.10 -4.34 2.72
C THR A 122 -0.46 -3.17 3.55
N LEU A 123 -0.06 -1.93 3.24
CA LEU A 123 -0.61 -0.74 3.90
C LEU A 123 -2.11 -0.55 3.63
N ALA A 124 -2.58 -0.87 2.43
CA ALA A 124 -4.01 -0.82 2.13
C ALA A 124 -4.83 -1.87 2.91
N CYS A 125 -4.23 -3.00 3.26
CA CYS A 125 -4.87 -4.02 4.10
C CYS A 125 -4.85 -3.65 5.59
N GLU A 126 -3.71 -3.16 6.09
CA GLU A 126 -3.43 -3.02 7.52
C GLU A 126 -3.74 -1.61 8.06
N ARG A 127 -3.58 -0.57 7.24
CA ARG A 127 -3.77 0.84 7.59
C ARG A 127 -4.58 1.62 6.55
N PRO A 128 -5.75 1.09 6.13
CA PRO A 128 -6.60 1.78 5.17
C PRO A 128 -7.16 3.12 5.68
N ASP A 129 -7.06 3.37 6.99
CA ASP A 129 -7.44 4.61 7.66
C ASP A 129 -6.50 5.79 7.35
N LEU A 130 -5.24 5.51 6.97
CA LEU A 130 -4.22 6.54 6.72
C LEU A 130 -4.13 6.97 5.26
N PHE A 131 -4.59 6.14 4.34
CA PHE A 131 -4.41 6.37 2.91
C PHE A 131 -5.74 6.56 2.20
N ARG A 132 -5.75 7.42 1.18
CA ARG A 132 -6.92 7.67 0.34
C ARG A 132 -6.97 6.77 -0.89
N ALA A 133 -5.81 6.39 -1.41
CA ALA A 133 -5.63 5.43 -2.50
C ALA A 133 -4.21 4.88 -2.49
N ILE A 134 -3.99 3.79 -3.20
CA ILE A 134 -2.65 3.21 -3.37
C ILE A 134 -2.29 3.01 -4.84
N GLY A 135 -0.97 2.95 -5.12
CA GLY A 135 -0.44 2.62 -6.43
C GLY A 135 0.65 1.54 -6.38
N SER A 136 0.64 0.63 -7.33
CA SER A 136 1.67 -0.41 -7.47
C SER A 136 2.23 -0.44 -8.88
N VAL A 137 3.54 -0.30 -9.01
CA VAL A 137 4.25 -0.46 -10.28
C VAL A 137 5.09 -1.73 -10.20
N THR A 138 4.77 -2.74 -11.02
CA THR A 138 5.41 -4.06 -11.05
C THR A 138 5.55 -4.75 -9.68
N GLY A 139 4.70 -4.35 -8.72
CA GLY A 139 4.52 -5.03 -7.45
C GLY A 139 3.24 -5.86 -7.46
N ASN A 140 2.95 -6.56 -6.36
CA ASN A 140 1.74 -7.37 -6.22
C ASN A 140 1.36 -7.51 -4.74
N MET A 141 0.39 -8.34 -4.38
CA MET A 141 0.11 -8.72 -3.00
C MET A 141 0.97 -9.91 -2.57
N SER A 142 1.42 -9.90 -1.32
CA SER A 142 2.07 -11.08 -0.73
C SER A 142 1.09 -12.25 -0.60
N ALA A 143 1.59 -13.48 -0.60
CA ALA A 143 0.74 -14.66 -0.35
C ALA A 143 0.05 -14.62 1.02
N TYR A 144 0.66 -13.94 1.99
CA TYR A 144 0.06 -13.72 3.31
C TYR A 144 -1.12 -12.74 3.22
N ASP A 145 -0.94 -11.59 2.57
CA ASP A 145 -1.99 -10.57 2.43
C ASP A 145 -3.18 -11.10 1.63
N GLN A 146 -2.93 -11.90 0.59
CA GLN A 146 -4.00 -12.55 -0.19
C GLN A 146 -4.95 -13.40 0.66
N LEU A 147 -4.46 -13.97 1.76
CA LEU A 147 -5.23 -14.81 2.66
C LEU A 147 -5.80 -14.08 3.88
N ASN A 148 -5.23 -12.94 4.24
CA ASN A 148 -5.51 -12.28 5.51
C ASN A 148 -6.01 -10.84 5.36
N CYS A 149 -6.00 -10.26 4.16
CA CYS A 149 -6.45 -8.90 3.91
C CYS A 149 -7.98 -8.80 4.02
N ASP A 150 -8.45 -8.11 5.05
CA ASP A 150 -9.87 -7.81 5.28
C ASP A 150 -9.97 -6.34 5.76
N PRO A 151 -9.75 -5.37 4.86
CA PRO A 151 -9.64 -3.98 5.23
C PRO A 151 -10.99 -3.39 5.65
N SER A 152 -11.00 -2.62 6.74
CA SER A 152 -12.19 -1.91 7.22
C SER A 152 -12.69 -0.83 6.25
N ILE A 153 -11.81 -0.33 5.40
CA ILE A 153 -12.07 0.65 4.34
C ILE A 153 -11.41 0.11 3.06
N VAL A 154 -12.17 -0.06 1.99
CA VAL A 154 -11.61 -0.50 0.71
C VAL A 154 -11.13 0.71 -0.07
N LEU A 155 -9.84 0.77 -0.35
CA LEU A 155 -9.21 1.90 -1.04
C LEU A 155 -9.27 1.74 -2.56
N PRO A 156 -9.36 2.85 -3.33
CA PRO A 156 -9.09 2.86 -4.77
C PRO A 156 -7.65 2.43 -5.06
N VAL A 157 -7.43 1.72 -6.17
CA VAL A 157 -6.14 1.17 -6.56
C VAL A 157 -5.80 1.52 -8.00
N ILE A 158 -4.55 1.92 -8.24
CA ILE A 158 -3.95 1.94 -9.57
C ILE A 158 -2.78 0.97 -9.64
N HIS A 159 -2.77 0.09 -10.65
CA HIS A 159 -1.78 -0.96 -10.82
C HIS A 159 -1.21 -0.94 -12.24
N LEU A 160 0.10 -0.86 -12.37
CA LEU A 160 0.81 -0.90 -13.65
C LEU A 160 1.72 -2.13 -13.67
N HIS A 161 1.63 -2.98 -14.72
CA HIS A 161 2.42 -4.21 -14.74
C HIS A 161 2.75 -4.68 -16.16
N GLY A 162 4.00 -5.16 -16.35
CA GLY A 162 4.46 -5.76 -17.59
C GLY A 162 4.06 -7.24 -17.70
N THR A 163 3.48 -7.65 -18.86
CA THR A 163 3.03 -9.05 -19.02
C THR A 163 4.19 -10.05 -19.16
N LEU A 164 5.41 -9.58 -19.42
CA LEU A 164 6.63 -10.40 -19.50
C LEU A 164 7.58 -10.12 -18.32
N ASP A 165 7.08 -9.59 -17.21
CA ASP A 165 7.88 -9.35 -16.02
C ASP A 165 8.56 -10.64 -15.52
N PRO A 166 9.91 -10.68 -15.51
CA PRO A 166 10.66 -11.88 -15.12
C PRO A 166 10.86 -11.99 -13.60
N THR A 167 10.52 -10.97 -12.83
CA THR A 167 10.75 -10.90 -11.38
C THR A 167 9.45 -11.12 -10.60
N VAL A 168 8.44 -10.31 -10.90
CA VAL A 168 7.08 -10.46 -10.37
C VAL A 168 6.18 -10.83 -11.54
N SER A 169 5.98 -12.14 -11.74
CA SER A 169 5.23 -12.63 -12.90
C SER A 169 3.81 -12.11 -12.91
N TYR A 170 3.39 -11.64 -14.09
CA TYR A 170 2.01 -11.23 -14.33
C TYR A 170 0.99 -12.33 -13.99
N ASN A 171 1.34 -13.59 -14.25
CA ASN A 171 0.41 -14.72 -14.14
C ASN A 171 0.54 -15.52 -12.83
N GLN A 172 1.61 -15.36 -12.06
CA GLN A 172 1.93 -16.25 -10.94
C GLN A 172 2.50 -15.54 -9.70
N GLY A 173 2.50 -14.21 -9.69
CA GLY A 173 3.19 -13.46 -8.63
C GLY A 173 4.71 -13.64 -8.68
N VAL A 174 5.39 -13.77 -7.53
CA VAL A 174 6.85 -13.86 -7.48
C VAL A 174 7.37 -15.22 -7.96
N ILE A 175 8.25 -15.22 -8.98
CA ILE A 175 8.80 -16.43 -9.61
C ILE A 175 10.02 -16.98 -8.85
N LEU A 176 10.78 -16.10 -8.16
CA LEU A 176 12.02 -16.48 -7.50
C LEU A 176 11.76 -17.44 -6.35
N ASP A 177 12.58 -18.49 -6.23
CA ASP A 177 12.57 -19.39 -5.07
C ASP A 177 12.97 -18.59 -3.81
N GLY A 178 12.15 -18.67 -2.78
CA GLY A 178 12.41 -17.98 -1.54
C GLY A 178 11.15 -17.77 -0.68
N PRO A 179 11.26 -17.08 0.45
CA PRO A 179 10.13 -16.82 1.35
C PRO A 179 9.00 -15.99 0.71
N TRP A 180 9.29 -15.28 -0.36
CA TRP A 180 8.37 -14.43 -1.14
C TRP A 180 7.85 -15.09 -2.42
N SER A 181 8.21 -16.34 -2.68
CA SER A 181 7.76 -17.07 -3.88
C SER A 181 6.27 -17.39 -3.85
N GLY A 182 5.66 -17.39 -5.03
CA GLY A 182 4.25 -17.74 -5.22
C GLY A 182 3.29 -16.57 -5.03
N GLY A 183 2.05 -16.89 -4.83
CA GLY A 183 0.95 -15.94 -4.76
C GLY A 183 0.15 -15.85 -6.05
N TRP A 184 -0.85 -14.99 -6.05
CA TRP A 184 -1.73 -14.76 -7.20
C TRP A 184 -1.01 -13.98 -8.31
N GLY A 185 -1.46 -14.16 -9.54
CA GLY A 185 -1.14 -13.26 -10.63
C GLY A 185 -1.85 -11.91 -10.48
N VAL A 186 -1.51 -10.98 -11.35
CA VAL A 186 -2.05 -9.61 -11.32
C VAL A 186 -3.56 -9.60 -11.49
N GLU A 187 -4.11 -10.41 -12.40
CA GLU A 187 -5.55 -10.47 -12.65
C GLU A 187 -6.33 -11.02 -11.46
N GLU A 188 -5.77 -12.00 -10.73
CA GLU A 188 -6.38 -12.53 -9.51
C GLU A 188 -6.40 -11.49 -8.37
N VAL A 189 -5.34 -10.68 -8.25
CA VAL A 189 -5.31 -9.56 -7.30
C VAL A 189 -6.30 -8.47 -7.71
N MET A 190 -6.42 -8.18 -8.99
CA MET A 190 -7.42 -7.25 -9.51
C MET A 190 -8.85 -7.75 -9.21
N ASP A 191 -9.13 -9.03 -9.45
CA ASP A 191 -10.44 -9.65 -9.14
C ASP A 191 -10.76 -9.58 -7.65
N PHE A 192 -9.77 -9.82 -6.78
CA PHE A 192 -9.92 -9.70 -5.33
C PHE A 192 -10.32 -8.27 -4.92
N TRP A 193 -9.56 -7.25 -5.36
CA TRP A 193 -9.84 -5.85 -5.00
C TRP A 193 -11.13 -5.33 -5.58
N THR A 194 -11.45 -5.64 -6.85
CA THR A 194 -12.71 -5.25 -7.49
C THR A 194 -13.91 -5.92 -6.83
N GLY A 195 -13.72 -7.16 -6.34
CA GLY A 195 -14.71 -7.86 -5.51
C GLY A 195 -14.97 -7.16 -4.18
N LEU A 196 -13.92 -6.75 -3.46
CA LEU A 196 -14.04 -5.96 -2.23
C LEU A 196 -14.71 -4.59 -2.48
N MET A 197 -14.35 -3.90 -3.56
CA MET A 197 -14.96 -2.62 -3.95
C MET A 197 -16.44 -2.77 -4.35
N GLY A 198 -16.83 -3.94 -4.85
CA GLY A 198 -18.16 -4.17 -5.42
C GLY A 198 -18.34 -3.43 -6.74
N THR A 199 -17.31 -3.38 -7.59
CA THR A 199 -17.41 -2.78 -8.92
C THR A 199 -18.39 -3.57 -9.80
N SER A 200 -19.11 -2.87 -10.67
CA SER A 200 -20.15 -3.47 -11.50
C SER A 200 -19.96 -3.25 -13.01
N GLN A 201 -18.96 -2.47 -13.37
CA GLN A 201 -18.66 -2.09 -14.76
C GLN A 201 -17.16 -2.21 -15.01
N THR A 202 -16.81 -2.58 -16.24
CA THR A 202 -15.42 -2.67 -16.71
C THR A 202 -15.35 -2.08 -18.12
N THR A 203 -14.32 -1.26 -18.36
CA THR A 203 -13.91 -0.83 -19.71
C THR A 203 -12.47 -1.24 -19.94
N GLU A 204 -12.14 -1.55 -21.19
CA GLU A 204 -10.79 -1.82 -21.65
C GLU A 204 -10.54 -1.00 -22.91
N GLU A 205 -9.48 -0.20 -22.92
CA GLU A 205 -9.14 0.71 -24.00
C GLU A 205 -7.63 0.60 -24.29
N ALA A 206 -7.28 0.50 -25.58
CA ALA A 206 -5.88 0.54 -25.96
C ALA A 206 -5.34 1.97 -25.85
N VAL A 207 -4.24 2.14 -25.15
CA VAL A 207 -3.49 3.40 -25.13
C VAL A 207 -2.80 3.57 -26.49
N PRO A 208 -2.77 4.80 -27.06
CA PRO A 208 -2.09 5.03 -28.35
C PRO A 208 -0.62 4.61 -28.30
N ASN A 209 -0.23 3.66 -29.15
CA ASN A 209 1.17 3.23 -29.29
C ASN A 209 1.90 4.21 -30.22
N THR A 210 2.65 5.12 -29.64
CA THR A 210 3.38 6.20 -30.31
C THR A 210 4.88 5.88 -30.47
N VAL A 211 5.41 5.00 -29.60
CA VAL A 211 6.84 4.61 -29.56
C VAL A 211 7.01 3.14 -29.98
N LEU A 212 6.88 2.87 -31.27
CA LEU A 212 6.89 1.51 -31.84
C LEU A 212 8.16 0.70 -31.59
N LEU A 213 9.27 1.35 -31.22
CA LEU A 213 10.57 0.70 -31.06
C LEU A 213 10.79 0.07 -29.70
N ASP A 214 9.94 0.36 -28.73
CA ASP A 214 9.99 -0.28 -27.41
C ASP A 214 9.35 -1.69 -27.43
N LEU A 215 8.67 -2.04 -28.55
CA LEU A 215 8.04 -3.34 -28.79
C LEU A 215 6.95 -3.72 -27.78
N THR A 216 6.36 -2.73 -27.16
CA THR A 216 5.28 -2.90 -26.17
C THR A 216 3.99 -2.21 -26.63
N THR A 217 2.88 -2.56 -26.02
CA THR A 217 1.59 -1.86 -26.12
C THR A 217 0.95 -1.79 -24.75
N VAL A 218 0.02 -0.87 -24.56
CA VAL A 218 -0.63 -0.71 -23.27
C VAL A 218 -2.14 -0.79 -23.42
N ASP A 219 -2.78 -1.59 -22.57
CA ASP A 219 -4.23 -1.58 -22.39
C ASP A 219 -4.55 -0.94 -21.04
N PHE A 220 -5.45 0.03 -21.05
CA PHE A 220 -6.03 0.60 -19.84
C PHE A 220 -7.35 -0.10 -19.50
N ILE A 221 -7.38 -0.79 -18.37
CA ILE A 221 -8.53 -1.52 -17.86
C ILE A 221 -9.03 -0.79 -16.63
N ARG A 222 -10.29 -0.35 -16.66
CA ARG A 222 -10.93 0.37 -15.56
C ARG A 222 -12.11 -0.41 -15.03
N HIS A 223 -12.11 -0.71 -13.74
CA HIS A 223 -13.25 -1.27 -13.02
C HIS A 223 -13.86 -0.19 -12.14
N PHE A 224 -15.17 0.03 -12.28
CA PHE A 224 -15.89 1.14 -11.64
C PHE A 224 -17.35 0.78 -11.33
N GLY A 225 -18.11 1.76 -10.84
CA GLY A 225 -19.51 1.55 -10.50
C GLY A 225 -19.73 0.91 -9.13
N ALA A 226 -18.72 0.96 -8.24
CA ALA A 226 -18.86 0.66 -6.83
C ALA A 226 -19.78 1.68 -6.14
N SER A 227 -20.56 1.27 -5.15
CA SER A 227 -21.49 2.17 -4.43
C SER A 227 -20.79 3.28 -3.65
N GLY A 228 -19.53 3.05 -3.24
CA GLY A 228 -18.67 4.03 -2.57
C GLY A 228 -17.80 4.86 -3.51
N GLY A 229 -17.91 4.65 -4.82
CA GLY A 229 -17.14 5.37 -5.84
C GLY A 229 -15.70 4.89 -6.01
N GLN A 230 -15.29 3.81 -5.33
CA GLN A 230 -13.96 3.22 -5.50
C GLN A 230 -13.81 2.65 -6.91
N GLU A 231 -12.60 2.77 -7.45
CA GLU A 231 -12.23 2.26 -8.76
C GLU A 231 -10.90 1.51 -8.68
N PHE A 232 -10.75 0.52 -9.56
CA PHE A 232 -9.48 -0.13 -9.83
C PHE A 232 -9.04 0.21 -11.25
N HIS A 233 -7.90 0.86 -11.40
CA HIS A 233 -7.27 1.17 -12.67
C HIS A 233 -6.09 0.24 -12.91
N HIS A 234 -6.08 -0.48 -14.03
CA HIS A 234 -4.99 -1.36 -14.41
C HIS A 234 -4.42 -0.96 -15.77
N TYR A 235 -3.12 -0.68 -15.81
CA TYR A 235 -2.35 -0.49 -17.05
C TYR A 235 -1.56 -1.76 -17.33
N ARG A 236 -2.09 -2.59 -18.23
CA ARG A 236 -1.45 -3.82 -18.68
C ARG A 236 -0.47 -3.49 -19.80
N VAL A 237 0.83 -3.56 -19.50
CA VAL A 237 1.88 -3.31 -20.49
C VAL A 237 2.25 -4.62 -21.18
N ASN A 238 1.69 -4.85 -22.38
CA ASN A 238 1.93 -6.05 -23.17
C ASN A 238 3.37 -6.07 -23.67
N GLY A 239 4.13 -7.13 -23.37
CA GLY A 239 5.55 -7.22 -23.66
C GLY A 239 6.45 -6.47 -22.67
N GLY A 240 5.88 -5.70 -21.73
CA GLY A 240 6.62 -4.97 -20.70
C GLY A 240 7.31 -5.89 -19.71
N LEU A 241 8.43 -5.44 -19.16
CA LEU A 241 9.25 -6.15 -18.19
C LEU A 241 9.03 -5.58 -16.77
N HIS A 242 10.05 -5.72 -15.90
CA HIS A 242 10.05 -5.22 -14.52
C HIS A 242 10.51 -3.76 -14.47
N ASP A 243 9.69 -2.85 -14.95
CA ASP A 243 10.05 -1.48 -15.28
C ASP A 243 9.22 -0.44 -14.51
N TRP A 244 9.79 0.76 -14.31
CA TRP A 244 9.06 1.98 -14.06
C TRP A 244 8.78 2.63 -15.41
N PHE A 245 7.59 2.40 -15.96
CA PHE A 245 7.25 2.82 -17.32
C PHE A 245 7.33 4.34 -17.46
N GLY A 246 7.87 4.79 -18.59
CA GLY A 246 8.23 6.18 -18.82
C GLY A 246 9.70 6.49 -18.50
N ALA A 247 10.22 5.98 -17.37
CA ALA A 247 11.66 6.09 -17.07
C ALA A 247 12.49 5.11 -17.93
N TRP A 248 12.01 3.88 -18.06
CA TRP A 248 12.52 2.86 -18.99
C TRP A 248 11.41 1.86 -19.35
N GLY A 249 11.69 0.95 -20.27
CA GLY A 249 10.70 0.01 -20.82
C GLY A 249 9.73 0.71 -21.75
N ASN A 250 8.43 0.57 -21.52
CA ASN A 250 7.39 1.24 -22.31
C ASN A 250 7.50 2.76 -22.17
N GLN A 251 7.34 3.47 -23.29
CA GLN A 251 7.45 4.92 -23.40
C GLN A 251 6.14 5.59 -23.87
N ASP A 252 5.05 4.84 -23.98
CA ASP A 252 3.73 5.39 -24.33
C ASP A 252 2.98 5.91 -23.12
N ILE A 253 3.42 5.51 -21.91
CA ILE A 253 2.90 5.96 -20.62
C ILE A 253 4.02 6.40 -19.70
N ASP A 254 3.71 7.27 -18.75
CA ASP A 254 4.54 7.60 -17.62
C ASP A 254 3.86 7.16 -16.31
N SER A 255 4.53 6.28 -15.56
CA SER A 255 3.99 5.71 -14.34
C SER A 255 3.65 6.78 -13.31
N THR A 256 4.49 7.81 -13.19
CA THR A 256 4.30 8.87 -12.19
C THR A 256 3.16 9.79 -12.56
N GLU A 257 3.05 10.19 -13.81
CA GLU A 257 1.91 10.99 -14.29
C GLU A 257 0.59 10.25 -14.08
N LEU A 258 0.52 8.97 -14.45
CA LEU A 258 -0.69 8.15 -14.26
C LEU A 258 -1.06 7.97 -12.78
N LEU A 259 -0.07 7.72 -11.92
CA LEU A 259 -0.26 7.62 -10.48
C LEU A 259 -0.78 8.94 -9.91
N TRP A 260 -0.17 10.07 -10.30
CA TRP A 260 -0.57 11.38 -9.82
C TRP A 260 -1.95 11.80 -10.32
N ASP A 261 -2.24 11.58 -11.59
CA ASP A 261 -3.58 11.84 -12.15
C ASP A 261 -4.66 11.03 -11.40
N PHE A 262 -4.38 9.78 -11.11
CA PHE A 262 -5.30 8.95 -10.34
C PHE A 262 -5.49 9.48 -8.91
N PHE A 263 -4.41 9.79 -8.21
CA PHE A 263 -4.44 10.26 -6.83
C PHE A 263 -5.14 11.62 -6.69
N SER A 264 -4.81 12.57 -7.56
CA SER A 264 -5.43 13.90 -7.55
C SER A 264 -6.92 13.82 -7.83
N ASN A 265 -7.35 13.02 -8.80
CA ASN A 265 -8.76 12.78 -9.08
C ASN A 265 -9.50 12.16 -7.89
N VAL A 266 -8.89 11.20 -7.18
CA VAL A 266 -9.48 10.60 -5.98
C VAL A 266 -9.57 11.60 -4.83
N CYS A 267 -8.60 12.51 -4.71
CA CYS A 267 -8.60 13.57 -3.71
C CYS A 267 -9.73 14.59 -3.93
N GLU A 268 -9.99 14.97 -5.18
CA GLU A 268 -11.04 15.94 -5.53
C GLU A 268 -12.46 15.39 -5.36
N GLN A 269 -12.62 14.08 -5.37
CA GLN A 269 -13.93 13.46 -5.14
C GLN A 269 -14.34 13.63 -3.68
N PRO A 270 -15.58 14.12 -3.41
CA PRO A 270 -16.07 14.15 -2.05
C PRO A 270 -15.97 12.74 -1.46
N THR A 271 -15.51 12.62 -0.23
CA THR A 271 -15.55 11.38 0.55
C THR A 271 -17.00 10.89 0.65
N THR A 272 -17.49 10.23 -0.39
CA THR A 272 -18.81 9.57 -0.40
C THR A 272 -18.70 8.28 0.39
N GLY A 273 -18.41 8.42 1.65
CA GLY A 273 -18.15 7.33 2.56
C GLY A 273 -17.59 7.83 3.87
N ALA A 274 -17.74 9.12 4.20
CA ALA A 274 -17.95 9.41 5.59
C ALA A 274 -19.18 8.54 5.97
N ILE A 275 -18.91 7.29 6.36
CA ILE A 275 -19.72 6.70 7.39
C ILE A 275 -19.71 7.83 8.42
N ASN A 276 -20.84 8.60 8.49
CA ASN A 276 -21.12 9.36 9.67
C ASN A 276 -20.61 8.50 10.79
N PRO A 277 -19.66 8.97 11.66
CA PRO A 277 -19.32 8.17 12.81
C PRO A 277 -20.68 7.81 13.35
N LEU A 278 -21.05 6.54 13.18
CA LEU A 278 -22.31 6.02 13.69
C LEU A 278 -22.32 6.61 15.06
N SER A 279 -23.24 7.55 15.26
CA SER A 279 -23.42 8.23 16.53
C SER A 279 -23.21 7.12 17.52
N SER A 280 -22.20 7.25 18.38
CA SER A 280 -21.81 6.22 19.33
C SER A 280 -23.07 5.61 19.94
N SER A 281 -23.74 4.74 19.17
CA SER A 281 -24.55 3.71 19.75
C SER A 281 -23.45 2.93 20.45
N THR A 282 -23.31 3.18 21.72
CA THR A 282 -22.70 2.28 22.67
C THR A 282 -23.36 0.94 22.40
N PHE A 283 -22.84 0.21 21.40
CA PHE A 283 -23.02 -1.23 21.37
C PHE A 283 -22.34 -1.65 22.66
N ASN A 284 -23.18 -2.00 23.65
CA ASN A 284 -22.76 -2.61 24.88
C ASN A 284 -22.13 -3.95 24.49
N ARG A 285 -20.88 -3.89 23.98
CA ARG A 285 -20.05 -5.05 23.70
C ARG A 285 -19.83 -5.75 25.03
N GLN A 286 -20.57 -6.83 25.24
CA GLN A 286 -20.52 -7.59 26.48
C GLN A 286 -19.57 -8.76 26.30
N LEU A 287 -18.57 -8.89 27.17
CA LEU A 287 -17.72 -10.06 27.23
C LEU A 287 -18.56 -11.29 27.58
N LEU A 288 -18.62 -12.26 26.68
CA LEU A 288 -19.39 -13.50 26.88
C LEU A 288 -18.58 -14.55 27.63
N ARG A 289 -17.30 -14.73 27.24
CA ARG A 289 -16.41 -15.73 27.85
C ARG A 289 -14.95 -15.46 27.52
N ILE A 290 -14.08 -16.00 28.36
CA ILE A 290 -12.64 -16.08 28.11
C ILE A 290 -12.32 -17.56 27.92
N THR A 291 -11.57 -17.89 26.85
CA THR A 291 -11.14 -19.28 26.57
C THR A 291 -9.63 -19.34 26.37
N ASP A 292 -9.07 -20.52 26.60
CA ASP A 292 -7.71 -20.84 26.15
C ASP A 292 -7.71 -21.16 24.62
N ILE A 293 -6.53 -21.39 24.05
CA ILE A 293 -6.35 -21.72 22.63
C ILE A 293 -7.02 -23.03 22.22
N LEU A 294 -7.44 -23.89 23.15
CA LEU A 294 -8.17 -25.11 22.92
C LEU A 294 -9.69 -24.92 23.07
N GLY A 295 -10.15 -23.68 23.26
CA GLY A 295 -11.58 -23.33 23.41
C GLY A 295 -12.17 -23.63 24.78
N ARG A 296 -11.38 -24.01 25.79
CA ARG A 296 -11.85 -24.28 27.16
C ARG A 296 -12.06 -22.97 27.88
N THR A 297 -13.21 -22.76 28.49
CA THR A 297 -13.48 -21.57 29.30
C THR A 297 -12.54 -21.50 30.50
N VAL A 298 -11.90 -20.36 30.70
CA VAL A 298 -10.93 -20.13 31.78
C VAL A 298 -11.27 -18.85 32.54
N ASN A 299 -10.82 -18.80 33.81
CA ASN A 299 -10.89 -17.57 34.61
C ASN A 299 -9.51 -16.90 34.57
N GLU A 300 -9.50 -15.62 34.18
CA GLU A 300 -8.28 -14.82 34.03
C GLU A 300 -7.41 -14.80 35.31
N GLU A 301 -8.04 -14.85 36.50
CA GLU A 301 -7.35 -14.82 37.80
C GLU A 301 -6.61 -16.14 38.13
N THR A 302 -6.93 -17.21 37.46
CA THR A 302 -6.39 -18.57 37.76
C THR A 302 -5.32 -19.04 36.79
N LEU A 303 -5.15 -18.39 35.65
CA LEU A 303 -4.18 -18.80 34.63
C LEU A 303 -2.87 -18.05 34.76
N ARG A 304 -1.79 -18.81 35.03
CA ARG A 304 -0.44 -18.29 35.10
C ARG A 304 0.25 -18.44 33.75
N GLY A 305 0.15 -17.39 32.90
CA GLY A 305 0.83 -17.28 31.61
C GLY A 305 0.15 -18.08 30.50
N GLY A 306 -0.11 -17.46 29.36
CA GLY A 306 -0.68 -18.08 28.18
C GLY A 306 -1.49 -17.13 27.32
N LEU A 307 -1.84 -17.56 26.10
CA LEU A 307 -2.70 -16.83 25.19
C LEU A 307 -4.17 -17.10 25.55
N LEU A 308 -4.90 -16.01 25.81
CA LEU A 308 -6.34 -16.05 26.10
C LEU A 308 -7.15 -15.41 24.96
N LEU A 309 -8.31 -15.98 24.69
CA LEU A 309 -9.27 -15.49 23.72
C LEU A 309 -10.50 -14.94 24.46
N TYR A 310 -10.73 -13.62 24.32
CA TYR A 310 -11.89 -12.91 24.87
C TYR A 310 -12.97 -12.87 23.79
N VAL A 311 -14.07 -13.58 23.99
CA VAL A 311 -15.19 -13.71 23.05
C VAL A 311 -16.31 -12.77 23.49
N TYR A 312 -16.76 -11.90 22.59
CA TYR A 312 -17.78 -10.86 22.87
C TYR A 312 -19.12 -11.17 22.18
N SER A 313 -20.16 -10.45 22.65
CA SER A 313 -21.54 -10.62 22.16
C SER A 313 -21.78 -10.23 20.71
N ASP A 314 -20.87 -9.46 20.13
CA ASP A 314 -20.87 -9.03 18.72
C ASP A 314 -20.17 -10.06 17.79
N GLY A 315 -19.67 -11.16 18.34
CA GLY A 315 -18.95 -12.20 17.60
C GLY A 315 -17.45 -11.96 17.49
N THR A 316 -16.95 -10.80 17.96
CA THR A 316 -15.52 -10.51 17.91
C THR A 316 -14.74 -11.29 18.97
N VAL A 317 -13.47 -11.57 18.66
CA VAL A 317 -12.52 -12.30 19.53
C VAL A 317 -11.23 -11.49 19.67
N GLU A 318 -10.91 -11.06 20.90
CA GLU A 318 -9.63 -10.44 21.22
C GLU A 318 -8.64 -11.48 21.73
N LYS A 319 -7.38 -11.39 21.29
CA LYS A 319 -6.26 -12.20 21.78
C LYS A 319 -5.46 -11.40 22.82
N ARG A 320 -5.27 -11.92 24.02
CA ARG A 320 -4.43 -11.29 25.05
C ARG A 320 -3.43 -12.28 25.63
N MET A 321 -2.18 -11.84 25.77
CA MET A 321 -1.13 -12.62 26.43
C MET A 321 -1.06 -12.24 27.91
N THR A 322 -1.21 -13.22 28.79
CA THR A 322 -0.98 -12.99 30.23
C THR A 322 0.47 -13.30 30.55
N VAL A 323 1.17 -12.33 31.15
CA VAL A 323 2.56 -12.48 31.61
C VAL A 323 2.54 -12.73 33.10
N ASN A 324 3.30 -13.71 33.58
CA ASN A 324 3.52 -13.92 35.02
C ASN A 324 4.17 -12.66 35.62
N ARG A 325 3.49 -12.03 36.53
CA ARG A 325 4.12 -11.12 37.49
C ARG A 325 4.63 -11.88 38.70
#